data_11d3c661e7a8b48c6bc871680cd82818
#
_entry.id   11d3c661e7a8b48c6bc871680cd82818
#
_cell.length_a   1.000
_cell.length_b   1.000
_cell.length_c   1.000
_cell.angle_alpha   90.00
_cell.angle_beta   90.00
_cell.angle_gamma   90.00
#
_symmetry.space_group_name_H-M   'P 1'
#
loop_
_entity.id
_entity.type
_entity.pdbx_description
1 polymer ?
#
loop_
_entity_poly.entity_id
_entity_poly.type
_entity_poly.pdbx_seq_one_letter_code
_entity_poly.pdbx_strand_id
1 'polypeptide(L)'
;MKVENVKAVITGAGSGLGEGTARYLKNKGAEVLLIDLNADGLKKVADDINCKYVVGDVSNEDEMKNAIDSFNGINCLVNCAGIAVGAKVVSSRGMHDLGLFEKVLKVNLIGSFNMLRLCADKMQANEPDKEGEKGVVINTASVAAYDGQVGQAAYSASKGGIVGMTCLLYTSDAADEVQC
;
A
#
# COMPACT_ATOMS: atom_id res chain seq x y z
N MET A 1 -18.43 1.73 6.69
CA MET A 1 -18.60 1.49 5.22
C MET A 1 -19.01 0.04 4.93
N LYS A 2 -19.95 -0.26 3.97
CA LYS A 2 -20.31 -1.63 3.53
C LYS A 2 -19.39 -2.07 2.37
N VAL A 3 -18.99 -3.36 2.35
CA VAL A 3 -18.00 -3.87 1.37
C VAL A 3 -18.50 -3.75 -0.09
N GLU A 4 -19.76 -3.90 -0.35
CA GLU A 4 -20.36 -3.74 -1.67
C GLU A 4 -20.23 -2.32 -2.27
N ASN A 5 -20.00 -1.32 -1.41
CA ASN A 5 -19.79 0.09 -1.80
C ASN A 5 -18.31 0.48 -1.85
N VAL A 6 -17.41 -0.48 -1.64
CA VAL A 6 -15.96 -0.23 -1.64
C VAL A 6 -15.46 -0.10 -3.07
N LYS A 7 -14.70 0.98 -3.31
CA LYS A 7 -13.90 1.20 -4.51
C LYS A 7 -12.43 1.26 -4.09
N ALA A 8 -11.78 0.09 -4.14
CA ALA A 8 -10.45 -0.11 -3.58
C ALA A 8 -9.35 0.00 -4.63
N VAL A 9 -8.29 0.72 -4.26
CA VAL A 9 -6.99 0.60 -4.92
C VAL A 9 -6.14 -0.36 -4.09
N ILE A 10 -5.57 -1.39 -4.73
CA ILE A 10 -4.79 -2.42 -4.06
C ILE A 10 -3.42 -2.50 -4.71
N THR A 11 -2.37 -2.21 -3.97
CA THR A 11 -0.98 -2.31 -4.45
C THR A 11 -0.37 -3.66 -4.09
N GLY A 12 0.63 -4.12 -4.87
CA GLY A 12 1.18 -5.46 -4.70
C GLY A 12 0.17 -6.56 -5.04
N ALA A 13 -0.76 -6.27 -5.95
CA ALA A 13 -1.94 -7.09 -6.22
C ALA A 13 -1.68 -8.29 -7.15
N GLY A 14 -0.48 -8.40 -7.73
CA GLY A 14 -0.10 -9.51 -8.60
C GLY A 14 0.20 -10.83 -7.87
N SER A 15 0.26 -10.81 -6.53
CA SER A 15 0.53 -12.01 -5.72
C SER A 15 0.19 -11.83 -4.24
N GLY A 16 0.24 -12.91 -3.46
CA GLY A 16 0.25 -12.91 -2.00
C GLY A 16 -0.94 -12.21 -1.35
N LEU A 17 -0.65 -11.29 -0.41
CA LEU A 17 -1.69 -10.58 0.36
C LEU A 17 -2.53 -9.64 -0.53
N GLY A 18 -1.90 -8.94 -1.47
CA GLY A 18 -2.60 -8.05 -2.39
C GLY A 18 -3.56 -8.81 -3.30
N GLU A 19 -3.14 -9.93 -3.90
CA GLU A 19 -4.00 -10.81 -4.68
C GLU A 19 -5.16 -11.37 -3.84
N GLY A 20 -4.85 -11.90 -2.64
CA GLY A 20 -5.87 -12.45 -1.75
C GLY A 20 -6.92 -11.41 -1.37
N THR A 21 -6.50 -10.18 -1.06
CA THR A 21 -7.38 -9.05 -0.77
C THR A 21 -8.25 -8.67 -1.97
N ALA A 22 -7.64 -8.59 -3.15
CA ALA A 22 -8.36 -8.26 -4.40
C ALA A 22 -9.48 -9.26 -4.69
N ARG A 23 -9.16 -10.55 -4.63
CA ARG A 23 -10.14 -11.63 -4.82
C ARG A 23 -11.25 -11.59 -3.79
N TYR A 24 -10.91 -11.38 -2.52
CA TYR A 24 -11.90 -11.30 -1.44
C TYR A 24 -12.86 -10.12 -1.63
N LEU A 25 -12.33 -8.91 -1.84
CA LEU A 25 -13.14 -7.70 -2.00
C LEU A 25 -14.04 -7.80 -3.25
N LYS A 26 -13.49 -8.26 -4.37
CA LYS A 26 -14.26 -8.44 -5.60
C LYS A 26 -15.40 -9.44 -5.43
N ASN A 27 -15.16 -10.57 -4.74
CA ASN A 27 -16.18 -11.57 -4.44
C ASN A 27 -17.31 -11.04 -3.51
N LYS A 28 -17.03 -9.98 -2.75
CA LYS A 28 -17.98 -9.27 -1.89
C LYS A 28 -18.70 -8.12 -2.60
N GLY A 29 -18.49 -7.93 -3.90
CA GLY A 29 -19.17 -6.93 -4.70
C GLY A 29 -18.44 -5.59 -4.84
N ALA A 30 -17.24 -5.45 -4.27
CA ALA A 30 -16.42 -4.23 -4.40
C ALA A 30 -15.94 -4.02 -5.85
N GLU A 31 -15.72 -2.76 -6.22
CA GLU A 31 -14.91 -2.41 -7.38
C GLU A 31 -13.45 -2.31 -6.96
N VAL A 32 -12.52 -2.83 -7.78
CA VAL A 32 -11.10 -2.82 -7.45
C VAL A 32 -10.25 -2.36 -8.64
N LEU A 33 -9.22 -1.56 -8.35
CA LEU A 33 -8.10 -1.25 -9.23
C LEU A 33 -6.86 -1.93 -8.67
N LEU A 34 -6.21 -2.78 -9.47
CA LEU A 34 -5.01 -3.51 -9.06
C LEU A 34 -3.75 -2.82 -9.58
N ILE A 35 -2.74 -2.71 -8.74
CA ILE A 35 -1.43 -2.13 -9.10
C ILE A 35 -0.32 -3.08 -8.66
N ASP A 36 0.59 -3.40 -9.58
CA ASP A 36 1.80 -4.19 -9.31
C ASP A 36 2.87 -3.89 -10.36
N LEU A 37 4.11 -4.13 -10.01
CA LEU A 37 5.23 -4.08 -10.96
C LEU A 37 5.34 -5.37 -11.79
N ASN A 38 4.84 -6.49 -11.28
CA ASN A 38 4.82 -7.79 -11.97
C ASN A 38 3.63 -7.87 -12.93
N ALA A 39 3.87 -7.54 -14.20
CA ALA A 39 2.84 -7.50 -15.24
C ALA A 39 2.09 -8.83 -15.42
N ASP A 40 2.82 -9.96 -15.44
CA ASP A 40 2.23 -11.28 -15.71
C ASP A 40 1.33 -11.73 -14.56
N GLY A 41 1.81 -11.62 -13.32
CA GLY A 41 1.03 -11.94 -12.12
C GLY A 41 -0.22 -11.05 -12.01
N LEU A 42 -0.04 -9.75 -12.21
CA LEU A 42 -1.11 -8.77 -12.15
C LEU A 42 -2.20 -9.02 -13.20
N LYS A 43 -1.79 -9.23 -14.47
CA LYS A 43 -2.71 -9.54 -15.56
C LYS A 43 -3.53 -10.81 -15.27
N LYS A 44 -2.87 -11.87 -14.80
CA LYS A 44 -3.56 -13.11 -14.44
C LYS A 44 -4.65 -12.88 -13.40
N VAL A 45 -4.33 -12.17 -12.31
CA VAL A 45 -5.31 -11.86 -11.25
C VAL A 45 -6.46 -11.02 -11.80
N ALA A 46 -6.14 -9.97 -12.57
CA ALA A 46 -7.14 -9.07 -13.13
C ALA A 46 -8.09 -9.77 -14.10
N ASP A 47 -7.58 -10.63 -14.97
CA ASP A 47 -8.39 -11.43 -15.90
C ASP A 47 -9.31 -12.40 -15.13
N ASP A 48 -8.78 -13.10 -14.11
CA ASP A 48 -9.55 -14.06 -13.30
C ASP A 48 -10.74 -13.44 -12.58
N ILE A 49 -10.61 -12.20 -12.08
CA ILE A 49 -11.67 -11.53 -11.30
C ILE A 49 -12.37 -10.42 -12.09
N ASN A 50 -12.04 -10.26 -13.35
CA ASN A 50 -12.61 -9.24 -14.25
C ASN A 50 -12.59 -7.84 -13.63
N CYS A 51 -11.38 -7.25 -13.50
CA CYS A 51 -11.21 -5.92 -12.94
C CYS A 51 -10.13 -5.10 -13.67
N LYS A 52 -10.07 -3.80 -13.39
CA LYS A 52 -9.04 -2.91 -13.91
C LYS A 52 -7.69 -3.17 -13.23
N TYR A 53 -6.60 -2.98 -13.98
CA TYR A 53 -5.26 -3.03 -13.45
C TYR A 53 -4.33 -2.04 -14.13
N VAL A 54 -3.27 -1.64 -13.44
CA VAL A 54 -2.17 -0.80 -13.95
C VAL A 54 -0.85 -1.42 -13.52
N VAL A 55 0.04 -1.67 -14.47
CA VAL A 55 1.42 -2.06 -14.18
C VAL A 55 2.23 -0.81 -13.89
N GLY A 56 2.87 -0.73 -12.71
CA GLY A 56 3.65 0.45 -12.35
C GLY A 56 4.34 0.33 -10.99
N ASP A 57 5.31 1.23 -10.77
CA ASP A 57 6.07 1.34 -9.52
C ASP A 57 5.35 2.31 -8.58
N VAL A 58 4.95 1.82 -7.40
CA VAL A 58 4.29 2.64 -6.36
C VAL A 58 5.12 3.85 -5.92
N SER A 59 6.44 3.80 -6.11
CA SER A 59 7.34 4.91 -5.80
C SER A 59 7.51 5.93 -6.93
N ASN A 60 6.89 5.70 -8.10
CA ASN A 60 6.86 6.63 -9.21
C ASN A 60 5.58 7.48 -9.14
N GLU A 61 5.75 8.77 -8.87
CA GLU A 61 4.63 9.71 -8.67
C GLU A 61 3.74 9.82 -9.91
N ASP A 62 4.35 10.02 -11.09
CA ASP A 62 3.59 10.26 -12.32
C ASP A 62 2.80 9.03 -12.77
N GLU A 63 3.41 7.84 -12.68
CA GLU A 63 2.71 6.58 -12.98
C GLU A 63 1.51 6.39 -12.06
N MET A 64 1.70 6.59 -10.75
CA MET A 64 0.64 6.39 -9.77
C MET A 64 -0.45 7.44 -9.84
N LYS A 65 -0.10 8.70 -10.13
CA LYS A 65 -1.09 9.76 -10.37
C LYS A 65 -2.00 9.41 -11.55
N ASN A 66 -1.42 8.99 -12.67
CA ASN A 66 -2.20 8.57 -13.84
C ASN A 66 -3.10 7.35 -13.54
N ALA A 67 -2.57 6.37 -12.77
CA ALA A 67 -3.35 5.21 -12.36
C ALA A 67 -4.57 5.61 -11.50
N ILE A 68 -4.35 6.46 -10.49
CA ILE A 68 -5.40 6.93 -9.58
C ILE A 68 -6.43 7.81 -10.32
N ASP A 69 -6.00 8.66 -11.25
CA ASP A 69 -6.90 9.49 -12.06
C ASP A 69 -7.81 8.66 -12.98
N SER A 70 -7.43 7.43 -13.31
CA SER A 70 -8.21 6.51 -14.15
C SER A 70 -9.36 5.80 -13.41
N PHE A 71 -9.44 5.94 -12.07
CA PHE A 71 -10.38 5.20 -11.23
C PHE A 71 -11.13 6.15 -10.29
N ASN A 72 -12.41 6.40 -10.57
CA ASN A 72 -13.21 7.39 -9.87
C ASN A 72 -13.89 6.84 -8.61
N GLY A 73 -14.06 7.71 -7.62
CA GLY A 73 -14.80 7.40 -6.39
C GLY A 73 -14.05 6.49 -5.43
N ILE A 74 -12.71 6.54 -5.46
CA ILE A 74 -11.85 5.79 -4.54
C ILE A 74 -12.24 6.12 -3.10
N ASN A 75 -12.52 5.06 -2.31
CA ASN A 75 -12.81 5.18 -0.89
C ASN A 75 -12.08 4.13 -0.03
N CYS A 76 -11.20 3.34 -0.65
CA CYS A 76 -10.34 2.40 0.06
C CYS A 76 -8.98 2.31 -0.61
N LEU A 77 -7.91 2.35 0.17
CA LEU A 77 -6.56 2.01 -0.26
C LEU A 77 -6.03 0.86 0.56
N VAL A 78 -5.49 -0.17 -0.10
CA VAL A 78 -4.79 -1.27 0.57
C VAL A 78 -3.34 -1.34 0.06
N ASN A 79 -2.40 -0.90 0.88
CA ASN A 79 -0.98 -0.92 0.60
C ASN A 79 -0.38 -2.29 0.94
N CYS A 80 -0.24 -3.17 -0.07
CA CYS A 80 0.43 -4.47 0.05
C CYS A 80 1.76 -4.54 -0.72
N ALA A 81 2.06 -3.56 -1.59
CA ALA A 81 3.33 -3.52 -2.30
C ALA A 81 4.51 -3.46 -1.32
N GLY A 82 5.47 -4.32 -1.51
CA GLY A 82 6.66 -4.33 -0.65
C GLY A 82 7.63 -5.45 -1.04
N ILE A 83 8.89 -5.21 -0.69
CA ILE A 83 9.99 -6.16 -0.87
C ILE A 83 10.67 -6.42 0.46
N ALA A 84 11.16 -7.64 0.63
CA ALA A 84 12.01 -8.01 1.77
C ALA A 84 13.33 -8.56 1.22
N VAL A 85 14.44 -7.99 1.67
CA VAL A 85 15.78 -8.46 1.30
C VAL A 85 16.56 -8.70 2.59
N GLY A 86 17.06 -9.92 2.75
CA GLY A 86 17.88 -10.30 3.89
C GLY A 86 19.34 -9.97 3.64
N ALA A 87 19.89 -8.96 4.35
CA ALA A 87 21.31 -8.63 4.32
C ALA A 87 21.78 -8.12 5.69
N LYS A 88 22.84 -8.73 6.22
CA LYS A 88 23.47 -8.29 7.50
C LYS A 88 24.15 -6.92 7.31
N VAL A 89 24.12 -6.09 8.35
CA VAL A 89 24.84 -4.79 8.34
C VAL A 89 26.32 -4.98 8.08
N VAL A 90 26.91 -5.99 8.70
CA VAL A 90 28.30 -6.44 8.41
C VAL A 90 28.31 -7.97 8.34
N SER A 91 28.99 -8.51 7.34
CA SER A 91 29.16 -9.94 7.14
C SER A 91 30.57 -10.26 6.64
N SER A 92 30.93 -11.54 6.50
CA SER A 92 32.19 -11.97 5.86
C SER A 92 32.32 -11.52 4.41
N ARG A 93 31.23 -11.12 3.77
CA ARG A 93 31.19 -10.58 2.39
C ARG A 93 31.29 -9.07 2.32
N GLY A 94 31.39 -8.38 3.47
CA GLY A 94 31.47 -6.93 3.55
C GLY A 94 30.27 -6.27 4.23
N MET A 95 30.18 -4.94 4.06
CA MET A 95 29.11 -4.10 4.59
C MET A 95 27.83 -4.29 3.77
N HIS A 96 26.69 -3.97 4.40
CA HIS A 96 25.40 -3.87 3.73
C HIS A 96 25.46 -2.83 2.59
N ASP A 97 24.99 -3.17 1.43
CA ASP A 97 24.86 -2.24 0.30
C ASP A 97 23.83 -1.15 0.64
N LEU A 98 24.24 0.12 0.58
CA LEU A 98 23.36 1.25 0.90
C LEU A 98 22.23 1.38 -0.12
N GLY A 99 22.51 1.14 -1.40
CA GLY A 99 21.47 1.19 -2.46
C GLY A 99 20.38 0.14 -2.25
N LEU A 100 20.74 -1.03 -1.70
CA LEU A 100 19.77 -2.05 -1.34
C LEU A 100 18.87 -1.60 -0.18
N PHE A 101 19.45 -0.94 0.84
CA PHE A 101 18.70 -0.35 1.94
C PHE A 101 17.72 0.71 1.43
N GLU A 102 18.21 1.64 0.61
CA GLU A 102 17.41 2.70 -0.01
C GLU A 102 16.28 2.13 -0.87
N LYS A 103 16.54 1.09 -1.64
CA LYS A 103 15.54 0.42 -2.48
C LYS A 103 14.38 -0.13 -1.63
N VAL A 104 14.69 -0.78 -0.51
CA VAL A 104 13.65 -1.31 0.40
C VAL A 104 12.80 -0.18 0.98
N LEU A 105 13.43 0.90 1.46
CA LEU A 105 12.71 2.07 1.96
C LEU A 105 11.87 2.74 0.86
N LYS A 106 12.43 2.88 -0.34
CA LYS A 106 11.76 3.49 -1.47
C LYS A 106 10.47 2.77 -1.83
N VAL A 107 10.51 1.45 -1.96
CA VAL A 107 9.31 0.66 -2.29
C VAL A 107 8.34 0.62 -1.12
N ASN A 108 8.81 0.17 0.07
CA ASN A 108 7.93 -0.16 1.17
C ASN A 108 7.33 1.07 1.87
N LEU A 109 8.15 2.11 2.10
CA LEU A 109 7.74 3.27 2.88
C LEU A 109 7.32 4.44 1.97
N ILE A 110 8.22 4.87 1.08
CA ILE A 110 7.93 6.01 0.19
C ILE A 110 6.81 5.65 -0.79
N GLY A 111 6.81 4.44 -1.35
CA GLY A 111 5.74 3.97 -2.21
C GLY A 111 4.39 3.93 -1.51
N SER A 112 4.33 3.41 -0.27
CA SER A 112 3.09 3.42 0.53
C SER A 112 2.61 4.84 0.84
N PHE A 113 3.51 5.76 1.18
CA PHE A 113 3.17 7.17 1.39
C PHE A 113 2.69 7.85 0.10
N ASN A 114 3.34 7.58 -1.04
CA ASN A 114 2.92 8.12 -2.33
C ASN A 114 1.49 7.70 -2.67
N MET A 115 1.17 6.41 -2.55
CA MET A 115 -0.18 5.92 -2.77
C MET A 115 -1.20 6.50 -1.78
N LEU A 116 -0.81 6.61 -0.51
CA LEU A 116 -1.66 7.18 0.54
C LEU A 116 -2.05 8.62 0.21
N ARG A 117 -1.07 9.51 -0.05
CA ARG A 117 -1.36 10.93 -0.32
C ARG A 117 -2.22 11.13 -1.58
N LEU A 118 -1.99 10.32 -2.64
CA LEU A 118 -2.76 10.41 -3.88
C LEU A 118 -4.20 9.92 -3.70
N CYS A 119 -4.40 8.81 -2.98
CA CYS A 119 -5.74 8.31 -2.69
C CYS A 119 -6.48 9.19 -1.68
N ALA A 120 -5.81 9.69 -0.65
CA ALA A 120 -6.41 10.58 0.35
C ALA A 120 -6.93 11.88 -0.29
N ASP A 121 -6.17 12.47 -1.21
CA ASP A 121 -6.61 13.64 -2.00
C ASP A 121 -7.94 13.36 -2.72
N LYS A 122 -8.08 12.20 -3.36
CA LYS A 122 -9.36 11.80 -4.01
C LYS A 122 -10.47 11.54 -2.99
N MET A 123 -10.15 10.92 -1.86
CA MET A 123 -11.13 10.61 -0.80
C MET A 123 -11.72 11.88 -0.16
N GLN A 124 -10.96 12.98 -0.07
CA GLN A 124 -11.46 14.24 0.46
C GLN A 124 -12.68 14.77 -0.30
N ALA A 125 -12.77 14.50 -1.61
CA ALA A 125 -13.88 14.92 -2.45
C ALA A 125 -15.13 14.02 -2.33
N ASN A 126 -15.05 12.91 -1.60
CA ASN A 126 -16.19 12.03 -1.40
C ASN A 126 -17.19 12.64 -0.40
N GLU A 127 -18.47 12.33 -0.62
CA GLU A 127 -19.48 12.56 0.40
C GLU A 127 -19.23 11.63 1.59
N PRO A 128 -19.29 12.13 2.84
CA PRO A 128 -19.11 11.29 4.01
C PRO A 128 -20.24 10.26 4.13
N ASP A 129 -19.93 9.09 4.63
CA ASP A 129 -20.94 8.08 4.94
C ASP A 129 -21.70 8.42 6.25
N LYS A 130 -22.55 7.51 6.73
CA LYS A 130 -23.38 7.75 7.93
C LYS A 130 -22.55 7.94 9.23
N GLU A 131 -21.30 7.50 9.21
CA GLU A 131 -20.36 7.61 10.33
C GLU A 131 -19.40 8.81 10.16
N GLY A 132 -19.56 9.58 9.06
CA GLY A 132 -18.72 10.72 8.73
C GLY A 132 -17.45 10.34 7.95
N GLU A 133 -17.29 9.07 7.56
CA GLU A 133 -16.08 8.60 6.88
C GLU A 133 -16.14 8.85 5.38
N LYS A 134 -15.05 9.37 4.81
CA LYS A 134 -14.88 9.60 3.37
C LYS A 134 -14.04 8.53 2.67
N GLY A 135 -13.33 7.73 3.44
CA GLY A 135 -12.49 6.65 2.95
C GLY A 135 -11.67 5.99 4.06
N VAL A 136 -11.01 4.91 3.70
CA VAL A 136 -10.14 4.14 4.61
C VAL A 136 -8.82 3.79 3.94
N VAL A 137 -7.72 3.87 4.70
CA VAL A 137 -6.40 3.42 4.27
C VAL A 137 -5.94 2.26 5.14
N ILE A 138 -5.55 1.17 4.50
CA ILE A 138 -5.03 -0.03 5.15
C ILE A 138 -3.57 -0.22 4.74
N ASN A 139 -2.66 -0.11 5.69
CA ASN A 139 -1.24 -0.30 5.48
C ASN A 139 -0.77 -1.66 5.99
N THR A 140 -0.01 -2.40 5.19
CA THR A 140 0.60 -3.66 5.60
C THR A 140 1.88 -3.41 6.39
N ALA A 141 1.80 -3.46 7.71
CA ALA A 141 2.95 -3.44 8.62
C ALA A 141 3.59 -4.85 8.72
N SER A 142 4.39 -5.07 9.74
CA SER A 142 5.01 -6.37 10.04
C SER A 142 5.41 -6.41 11.52
N VAL A 143 5.47 -7.60 12.09
CA VAL A 143 6.12 -7.83 13.39
C VAL A 143 7.58 -7.33 13.39
N ALA A 144 8.25 -7.36 12.22
CA ALA A 144 9.61 -6.85 12.04
C ALA A 144 9.75 -5.33 12.32
N ALA A 145 8.66 -4.58 12.46
CA ALA A 145 8.69 -3.20 12.93
C ALA A 145 9.13 -3.10 14.41
N TYR A 146 8.92 -4.16 15.17
CA TYR A 146 9.20 -4.23 16.63
C TYR A 146 10.23 -5.30 16.96
N ASP A 147 10.22 -6.45 16.27
CA ASP A 147 11.09 -7.60 16.49
C ASP A 147 11.58 -8.15 15.15
N GLY A 148 12.64 -7.54 14.65
CA GLY A 148 13.25 -7.88 13.36
C GLY A 148 14.25 -9.03 13.49
N GLN A 149 14.29 -9.89 12.49
CA GLN A 149 15.26 -10.97 12.37
C GLN A 149 16.62 -10.47 11.86
N VAL A 150 17.66 -11.28 12.06
CA VAL A 150 19.00 -11.00 11.53
C VAL A 150 18.97 -10.78 10.01
N GLY A 151 19.48 -9.65 9.58
CA GLY A 151 19.49 -9.27 8.16
C GLY A 151 18.27 -8.46 7.70
N GLN A 152 17.34 -8.12 8.56
CA GLN A 152 16.14 -7.35 8.22
C GLN A 152 16.25 -5.85 8.50
N ALA A 153 17.46 -5.26 8.63
CA ALA A 153 17.62 -3.87 9.00
C ALA A 153 16.78 -2.91 8.11
N ALA A 154 16.89 -3.02 6.80
CA ALA A 154 16.12 -2.21 5.86
C ALA A 154 14.61 -2.48 5.93
N TYR A 155 14.23 -3.76 6.01
CA TYR A 155 12.83 -4.15 6.10
C TYR A 155 12.19 -3.67 7.40
N SER A 156 12.86 -3.89 8.55
CA SER A 156 12.40 -3.41 9.86
C SER A 156 12.27 -1.89 9.91
N ALA A 157 13.25 -1.15 9.36
CA ALA A 157 13.19 0.30 9.26
C ALA A 157 11.97 0.76 8.42
N SER A 158 11.73 0.10 7.28
CA SER A 158 10.58 0.42 6.42
C SER A 158 9.26 0.16 7.12
N LYS A 159 9.12 -0.96 7.82
CA LYS A 159 7.87 -1.34 8.51
C LYS A 159 7.66 -0.55 9.81
N GLY A 160 8.72 -0.18 10.51
CA GLY A 160 8.66 0.79 11.61
C GLY A 160 8.19 2.17 11.14
N GLY A 161 8.69 2.63 9.99
CA GLY A 161 8.21 3.85 9.34
C GLY A 161 6.71 3.80 8.98
N ILE A 162 6.22 2.66 8.46
CA ILE A 162 4.78 2.45 8.19
C ILE A 162 3.94 2.57 9.46
N VAL A 163 4.38 1.96 10.56
CA VAL A 163 3.67 2.04 11.85
C VAL A 163 3.60 3.48 12.34
N GLY A 164 4.75 4.19 12.39
CA GLY A 164 4.80 5.59 12.82
C GLY A 164 3.96 6.51 11.95
N MET A 165 4.03 6.35 10.62
CA MET A 165 3.22 7.12 9.67
C MET A 165 1.72 6.87 9.88
N THR A 166 1.31 5.61 10.07
CA THR A 166 -0.11 5.25 10.25
C THR A 166 -0.66 5.85 11.55
N CYS A 167 0.11 5.80 12.64
CA CYS A 167 -0.27 6.40 13.91
C CYS A 167 -0.50 7.91 13.77
N LEU A 168 0.46 8.64 13.17
CA LEU A 168 0.35 10.09 12.99
C LEU A 168 -0.87 10.49 12.17
N LEU A 169 -1.10 9.80 11.05
CA LEU A 169 -2.22 10.12 10.15
C LEU A 169 -3.58 9.87 10.79
N TYR A 170 -3.68 8.88 11.67
CA TYR A 170 -4.90 8.62 12.42
C TYR A 170 -5.23 9.75 13.40
N THR A 171 -4.20 10.41 13.94
CA THR A 171 -4.36 11.37 15.04
C THR A 171 -4.39 12.83 14.62
N SER A 172 -3.69 13.23 13.55
CA SER A 172 -3.54 14.65 13.18
C SER A 172 -4.09 15.00 11.81
N ASP A 173 -4.01 14.09 10.83
CA ASP A 173 -4.39 14.42 9.46
C ASP A 173 -5.78 13.89 9.08
N ALA A 174 -6.33 12.95 9.84
CA ALA A 174 -7.61 12.30 9.56
C ALA A 174 -8.75 12.76 10.48
N ALA A 175 -8.44 13.40 11.62
CA ALA A 175 -9.44 13.87 12.57
C ALA A 175 -9.00 15.20 13.17
N ASP A 176 -9.85 16.20 13.08
CA ASP A 176 -9.61 17.52 13.70
C ASP A 176 -9.47 17.47 15.24
N GLU A 177 -9.77 16.34 15.89
CA GLU A 177 -9.66 16.18 17.35
C GLU A 177 -9.53 14.73 17.81
N VAL A 178 -8.36 14.11 17.77
CA VAL A 178 -8.07 13.00 18.71
C VAL A 178 -6.58 12.99 19.08
N GLN A 179 -6.29 13.12 20.35
CA GLN A 179 -4.96 12.92 20.93
C GLN A 179 -4.65 11.43 21.01
N CYS A 180 -3.41 11.01 20.64
CA CYS A 180 -2.84 9.70 20.94
C CYS A 180 -2.72 9.46 22.43
#